data_543e5f8ce7bdec77540023faf0c1cab4
#
_entry.id   543e5f8ce7bdec77540023faf0c1cab4
#
_cell.length_a   1.000
_cell.length_b   1.000
_cell.length_c   1.000
_cell.angle_alpha   90.00
_cell.angle_beta   90.00
_cell.angle_gamma   90.00
#
_symmetry.space_group_name_H-M   'P 1'
#
loop_
_entity.id
_entity.type
_entity.pdbx_description
1 polymer ?
#
loop_
_entity_poly.entity_id
_entity_poly.type
_entity_poly.pdbx_seq_one_letter_code
_entity_poly.pdbx_strand_id
1 'polypeptide(L)' 'MTMALSLLCRVVRRRVEKGESPEAVLAAYPRLTEEEREAVRAAVSRDAE' A
#
# COMPACT_ATOMS: atom_id res chain seq x y z
N MET A 1 -10.46 -3.58 8.86
CA MET A 1 -9.25 -3.93 8.09
C MET A 1 -8.71 -5.29 8.54
N THR A 2 -8.40 -6.14 7.61
CA THR A 2 -7.89 -7.48 7.92
C THR A 2 -6.41 -7.44 8.27
N MET A 3 -5.92 -8.48 8.93
CA MET A 3 -4.50 -8.58 9.24
C MET A 3 -3.65 -8.59 7.96
N ALA A 4 -4.13 -9.24 6.94
CA ALA A 4 -3.42 -9.29 5.66
C ALA A 4 -3.27 -7.90 5.06
N LEU A 5 -4.30 -7.09 5.17
CA LEU A 5 -4.26 -5.73 4.64
C LEU A 5 -3.32 -4.85 5.46
N SER A 6 -3.30 -5.03 6.76
CA SER A 6 -2.36 -4.30 7.62
C SER A 6 -0.92 -4.61 7.27
N LEU A 7 -0.64 -5.89 7.01
CA LEU A 7 0.70 -6.31 6.62
C LEU A 7 1.08 -5.72 5.27
N LEU A 8 0.13 -5.73 4.35
CA LEU A 8 0.35 -5.16 3.02
C LEU A 8 0.66 -3.67 3.10
N CYS A 9 -0.04 -2.94 3.94
CA CYS A 9 0.22 -1.52 4.12
C CYS A 9 1.65 -1.28 4.60
N ARG A 10 2.14 -2.12 5.50
CA ARG A 10 3.51 -2.02 5.98
C ARG A 10 4.52 -2.26 4.87
N VAL A 11 4.28 -3.29 4.07
CA VAL A 11 5.18 -3.64 2.97
C VAL A 11 5.23 -2.52 1.95
N VAL A 12 4.08 -2.01 1.57
CA VAL A 12 4.00 -0.93 0.59
C VAL A 12 4.69 0.33 1.11
N ARG A 13 4.44 0.67 2.35
CA ARG A 13 5.06 1.85 2.95
C ARG A 13 6.58 1.75 2.96
N ARG A 14 7.09 0.57 3.29
CA ARG A 14 8.54 0.35 3.32
C ARG A 14 9.15 0.54 1.94
N ARG A 15 8.49 0.05 0.90
CA ARG A 15 8.98 0.19 -0.46
C ARG A 15 8.94 1.65 -0.93
N VAL A 16 7.90 2.36 -0.54
CA VAL A 16 7.79 3.77 -0.87
C VAL A 16 8.92 4.55 -0.20
N GLU A 17 9.27 4.21 1.02
CA GLU A 17 10.39 4.84 1.71
C GLU A 17 11.70 4.61 0.99
N LYS A 18 11.82 3.51 0.26
CA LYS A 18 13.01 3.21 -0.52
C LYS A 18 13.04 3.91 -1.87
N GLY A 19 12.02 4.68 -2.16
CA GLY A 19 11.95 5.43 -3.40
C GLY A 19 11.03 4.87 -4.47
N GLU A 20 10.30 3.80 -4.18
CA GLU A 20 9.38 3.22 -5.13
C GLU A 20 8.05 3.98 -5.09
N SER A 21 7.37 4.01 -6.23
CA SER A 21 6.07 4.63 -6.33
C SER A 21 5.00 3.73 -5.72
N PRO A 22 4.06 4.27 -4.91
CA PRO A 22 2.97 3.44 -4.37
C PRO A 22 2.16 2.78 -5.48
N GLU A 23 1.97 3.46 -6.60
CA GLU A 23 1.24 2.89 -7.73
C GLU A 23 1.97 1.68 -8.30
N ALA A 24 3.29 1.78 -8.44
CA ALA A 24 4.09 0.68 -8.96
C ALA A 24 4.06 -0.51 -8.01
N VAL A 25 4.12 -0.25 -6.70
CA VAL A 25 4.05 -1.32 -5.71
C VAL A 25 2.70 -2.00 -5.75
N LEU A 26 1.62 -1.24 -5.82
CA LEU A 26 0.28 -1.80 -5.88
C LEU A 26 0.04 -2.60 -7.16
N ALA A 27 0.67 -2.22 -8.24
CA ALA A 27 0.57 -2.95 -9.50
C ALA A 27 1.12 -4.38 -9.39
N ALA A 28 2.01 -4.61 -8.44
CA ALA A 28 2.55 -5.94 -8.19
C ALA A 28 1.56 -6.86 -7.47
N TYR A 29 0.44 -6.32 -7.01
CA TYR A 29 -0.57 -7.06 -6.28
C TYR A 29 -1.91 -7.04 -7.05
N PRO A 30 -2.04 -7.82 -8.12
CA PRO A 30 -3.23 -7.75 -8.97
C PRO A 30 -4.50 -8.29 -8.32
N ARG A 31 -4.38 -8.97 -7.20
CA ARG A 31 -5.54 -9.53 -6.51
C ARG A 31 -6.25 -8.55 -5.58
N LEU A 32 -5.69 -7.38 -5.41
CA LEU A 32 -6.30 -6.38 -4.56
C LEU A 32 -7.54 -5.79 -5.20
N THR A 33 -8.60 -5.63 -4.41
CA THR A 33 -9.79 -4.92 -4.85
C THR A 33 -9.50 -3.43 -4.86
N GLU A 34 -10.39 -2.66 -5.50
CA GLU A 34 -10.24 -1.22 -5.52
C GLU A 34 -10.29 -0.63 -4.11
N GLU A 35 -11.17 -1.17 -3.27
CA GLU A 35 -11.28 -0.71 -1.89
C GLU A 35 -9.98 -0.94 -1.14
N GLU A 36 -9.37 -2.09 -1.35
CA GLU A 36 -8.12 -2.41 -0.68
C GLU A 36 -7.00 -1.52 -1.17
N ARG A 37 -6.96 -1.25 -2.48
CA ARG A 37 -5.96 -0.34 -3.04
C ARG A 37 -6.07 1.04 -2.45
N GLU A 38 -7.29 1.54 -2.34
CA GLU A 38 -7.53 2.85 -1.77
C GLU A 38 -7.15 2.90 -0.30
N ALA A 39 -7.45 1.84 0.45
CA ALA A 39 -7.07 1.77 1.85
C ALA A 39 -5.56 1.82 2.03
N VAL A 40 -4.84 1.08 1.20
CA VAL A 40 -3.37 1.08 1.25
C VAL A 40 -2.82 2.44 0.86
N ARG A 41 -3.36 3.01 -0.21
CA ARG A 41 -2.92 4.31 -0.69
C ARG A 41 -3.13 5.40 0.36
N ALA A 42 -4.28 5.37 1.02
CA ALA A 42 -4.58 6.34 2.07
C ALA A 42 -3.63 6.16 3.27
N ALA A 43 -3.35 4.92 3.63
CA ALA A 43 -2.44 4.65 4.74
C ALA A 43 -1.02 5.14 4.43
N VAL A 44 -0.57 4.91 3.21
CA VAL A 44 0.77 5.34 2.80
C VAL A 44 0.85 6.86 2.72
N SER A 45 -0.18 7.50 2.19
CA SER A 45 -0.21 8.96 2.11
C SER A 45 -0.18 9.60 3.48
N ARG A 46 -0.90 9.00 4.42
CA ARG A 46 -0.95 9.52 5.78
C ARG A 46 0.42 9.47 6.44
N ASP A 47 1.15 8.42 6.19
CA ASP A 47 2.49 8.25 6.77
C ASP A 47 3.56 9.05 6.05
N ALA A 48 3.30 9.46 4.83
CA ALA A 48 4.25 10.25 4.06
C ALA A 48 4.32 11.69 4.52
N GLU A 49 3.36 12.11 5.32
CA GLU A 49 3.40 13.43 5.92
C GLU A 49 4.20 13.41 7.21
#